data_b144f392d6b0e69e5f821fc2f4fa9113
#
_entry.id   b144f392d6b0e69e5f821fc2f4fa9113
#
_cell.length_a   1.000
_cell.length_b   1.000
_cell.length_c   1.000
_cell.angle_alpha   90.00
_cell.angle_beta   90.00
_cell.angle_gamma   90.00
#
_symmetry.space_group_name_H-M   'P 1'
#
loop_
_entity.id
_entity.type
_entity.pdbx_description
1 polymer ?
#
loop_
_entity_poly.entity_id
_entity_poly.type
_entity_poly.pdbx_seq_one_letter_code
_entity_poly.pdbx_strand_id
1 'polypeptide(L)'
;MQSQRSTTRRRSRAVLAVGAALVAAATAVLSPAMTTTANAEPGSVAEAASLMAKAAQQLTTIEAQVHEAEEIVAAQQRTAAAAAAQAQTARDALAVHEPQIRAIVQSSFTEKTQSRVAAFLTSESAEDLVQQMTTLDMIAAHTNSVITQVAAARAAAEEAQATADQAAATAQAGLTELQAQHAEVERRAAEYRSNYDQLSAAEQDRVSTLVAGPKLATPSVAELPVASGSPAATAIGIALSKVGSPYRSGATGPDAFDCSGLTSYAYAAAGITLPRTSSGQSKMGPQLSRSELRPGDLVFYYSPISHVALYIGDGMIVHARTYGTPLSVTSVDQGGFRFGVRPTG
;
A
#
# COMPACT_ATOMS: atom_id res chain seq x y z
N MET A 1 -60.28 9.38 30.53
CA MET A 1 -59.20 8.38 30.64
C MET A 1 -58.42 8.41 29.30
N GLN A 2 -57.41 9.19 29.24
CA GLN A 2 -56.43 9.15 28.09
C GLN A 2 -55.03 9.26 28.71
N SER A 3 -54.29 8.18 28.54
CA SER A 3 -52.89 7.99 28.97
C SER A 3 -51.97 8.76 28.04
N GLN A 4 -51.26 9.76 28.53
CA GLN A 4 -50.17 10.41 27.82
C GLN A 4 -48.92 9.56 28.02
N ARG A 5 -48.42 8.95 26.94
CA ARG A 5 -47.10 8.31 26.91
C ARG A 5 -46.03 9.37 26.62
N SER A 6 -45.22 9.66 27.62
CA SER A 6 -44.00 10.46 27.46
C SER A 6 -42.93 9.67 26.70
N THR A 7 -42.64 10.12 25.50
CA THR A 7 -41.49 9.61 24.72
C THR A 7 -40.20 10.29 25.15
N THR A 8 -39.45 9.62 26.00
CA THR A 8 -38.09 10.04 26.37
C THR A 8 -37.17 9.81 25.14
N ARG A 9 -36.82 10.89 24.45
CA ARG A 9 -35.78 10.89 23.42
C ARG A 9 -34.44 10.57 24.04
N ARG A 10 -34.01 9.31 23.96
CA ARG A 10 -32.62 8.90 24.14
C ARG A 10 -31.78 9.52 23.02
N ARG A 11 -31.03 10.57 23.32
CA ARG A 11 -29.94 11.03 22.47
C ARG A 11 -28.84 9.99 22.55
N SER A 12 -28.79 9.10 21.56
CA SER A 12 -27.66 8.20 21.34
C SER A 12 -26.43 9.03 21.04
N ARG A 13 -25.52 9.11 22.00
CA ARG A 13 -24.14 9.54 21.76
C ARG A 13 -23.49 8.45 20.91
N ALA A 14 -23.36 8.71 19.62
CA ALA A 14 -22.50 7.92 18.75
C ALA A 14 -21.05 8.18 19.21
N VAL A 15 -20.54 7.29 20.01
CA VAL A 15 -19.10 7.15 20.23
C VAL A 15 -18.59 6.58 18.90
N LEU A 16 -17.96 7.42 18.10
CA LEU A 16 -17.16 6.99 16.97
C LEU A 16 -15.96 6.20 17.53
N ALA A 17 -16.16 4.91 17.71
CA ALA A 17 -15.06 3.96 17.83
C ALA A 17 -14.41 3.88 16.44
N VAL A 18 -13.41 4.71 16.21
CA VAL A 18 -12.46 4.50 15.11
C VAL A 18 -11.65 3.27 15.54
N GLY A 19 -12.14 2.11 15.11
CA GLY A 19 -11.39 0.86 15.25
C GLY A 19 -10.10 1.03 14.48
N ALA A 20 -8.98 1.17 15.19
CA ALA A 20 -7.66 0.97 14.64
C ALA A 20 -7.57 -0.50 14.22
N ALA A 21 -7.92 -0.78 12.96
CA ALA A 21 -7.56 -2.03 12.32
C ALA A 21 -6.04 -2.02 12.24
N LEU A 22 -5.40 -2.61 13.25
CA LEU A 22 -4.01 -3.04 13.18
C LEU A 22 -3.92 -4.05 12.02
N VAL A 23 -3.59 -3.56 10.83
CA VAL A 23 -3.10 -4.40 9.76
C VAL A 23 -1.71 -4.83 10.22
N ALA A 24 -1.67 -5.92 10.97
CA ALA A 24 -0.45 -6.71 11.11
C ALA A 24 -0.19 -7.31 9.72
N ALA A 25 0.45 -6.54 8.84
CA ALA A 25 1.09 -7.07 7.67
C ALA A 25 2.19 -7.99 8.20
N ALA A 26 1.90 -9.29 8.20
CA ALA A 26 2.93 -10.30 8.38
C ALA A 26 3.96 -10.01 7.29
N THR A 27 5.09 -9.43 7.69
CA THR A 27 6.28 -9.41 6.85
C THR A 27 6.63 -10.87 6.62
N ALA A 28 6.25 -11.38 5.45
CA ALA A 28 6.72 -12.68 5.00
C ALA A 28 8.23 -12.56 4.93
N VAL A 29 8.89 -13.06 5.96
CA VAL A 29 10.33 -13.23 5.96
C VAL A 29 10.65 -14.04 4.72
N LEU A 30 11.26 -13.40 3.74
CA LEU A 30 11.94 -14.08 2.64
C LEU A 30 13.04 -14.93 3.28
N SER A 31 12.68 -16.12 3.74
CA SER A 31 13.67 -17.16 4.02
C SER A 31 14.01 -17.80 2.69
N PRO A 32 15.09 -17.41 2.04
CA PRO A 32 15.60 -18.19 0.93
C PRO A 32 16.32 -19.40 1.54
N ALA A 33 15.61 -20.50 1.70
CA ALA A 33 16.30 -21.78 1.69
C ALA A 33 16.84 -21.99 0.27
N MET A 34 17.83 -21.19 -0.11
CA MET A 34 18.69 -21.52 -1.21
C MET A 34 19.64 -22.57 -0.67
N THR A 35 19.34 -23.83 -0.95
CA THR A 35 20.40 -24.81 -1.04
C THR A 35 21.41 -24.26 -2.05
N THR A 36 22.57 -23.87 -1.57
CA THR A 36 23.74 -23.72 -2.40
C THR A 36 23.93 -25.06 -3.11
N THR A 37 23.39 -25.18 -4.32
CA THR A 37 23.81 -26.25 -5.22
C THR A 37 25.29 -25.97 -5.44
N ALA A 38 26.13 -26.83 -4.88
CA ALA A 38 27.52 -26.85 -5.19
C ALA A 38 27.71 -26.68 -6.69
N ASN A 39 28.66 -25.83 -7.06
CA ASN A 39 29.09 -25.59 -8.44
C ASN A 39 29.46 -26.90 -9.15
N ALA A 40 28.43 -27.64 -9.58
CA ALA A 40 28.63 -28.60 -10.65
C ALA A 40 28.64 -27.77 -11.92
N GLU A 41 29.75 -27.71 -12.63
CA GLU A 41 29.77 -27.17 -13.99
C GLU A 41 28.65 -27.84 -14.77
N PRO A 42 27.77 -27.08 -15.44
CA PRO A 42 26.65 -27.66 -16.17
C PRO A 42 27.20 -28.59 -17.25
N GLY A 43 26.79 -29.84 -17.21
CA GLY A 43 27.31 -30.89 -18.11
C GLY A 43 26.89 -30.70 -19.57
N SER A 44 26.02 -29.69 -19.85
CA SER A 44 25.60 -29.34 -21.19
C SER A 44 25.11 -27.89 -21.26
N VAL A 45 25.19 -27.30 -22.46
CA VAL A 45 24.65 -25.97 -22.83
C VAL A 45 23.13 -25.86 -22.52
N ALA A 46 22.39 -26.95 -22.69
CA ALA A 46 20.96 -26.99 -22.39
C ALA A 46 20.68 -26.91 -20.87
N GLU A 47 21.50 -27.52 -20.06
CA GLU A 47 21.42 -27.48 -18.60
C GLU A 47 21.78 -26.09 -18.08
N ALA A 48 22.83 -25.47 -18.59
CA ALA A 48 23.21 -24.09 -18.27
C ALA A 48 22.06 -23.11 -18.61
N ALA A 49 21.49 -23.20 -19.78
CA ALA A 49 20.34 -22.37 -20.18
C ALA A 49 19.12 -22.58 -19.29
N SER A 50 18.84 -23.83 -18.88
CA SER A 50 17.74 -24.14 -17.96
C SER A 50 17.96 -23.55 -16.56
N LEU A 51 19.19 -23.61 -16.03
CA LEU A 51 19.55 -23.01 -14.74
C LEU A 51 19.42 -21.48 -14.79
N MET A 52 19.90 -20.87 -15.85
CA MET A 52 19.73 -19.42 -16.07
C MET A 52 18.26 -19.01 -16.19
N ALA A 53 17.43 -19.79 -16.89
CA ALA A 53 16.00 -19.52 -16.98
C ALA A 53 15.30 -19.60 -15.61
N LYS A 54 15.67 -20.58 -14.78
CA LYS A 54 15.20 -20.66 -13.38
C LYS A 54 15.63 -19.46 -12.55
N ALA A 55 16.89 -19.06 -12.66
CA ALA A 55 17.42 -17.89 -11.94
C ALA A 55 16.69 -16.60 -12.37
N ALA A 56 16.43 -16.42 -13.65
CA ALA A 56 15.64 -15.30 -14.15
C ALA A 56 14.21 -15.27 -13.59
N GLN A 57 13.55 -16.42 -13.50
CA GLN A 57 12.21 -16.51 -12.92
C GLN A 57 12.21 -16.21 -11.42
N GLN A 58 13.20 -16.72 -10.68
CA GLN A 58 13.35 -16.42 -9.27
C GLN A 58 13.59 -14.93 -9.03
N LEU A 59 14.46 -14.30 -9.83
CA LEU A 59 14.71 -12.87 -9.74
C LEU A 59 13.42 -12.07 -9.97
N THR A 60 12.67 -12.36 -11.04
CA THR A 60 11.38 -11.70 -11.31
C THR A 60 10.38 -11.87 -10.16
N THR A 61 10.38 -13.02 -9.49
CA THR A 61 9.50 -13.27 -8.34
C THR A 61 9.89 -12.40 -7.14
N ILE A 62 11.18 -12.30 -6.84
CA ILE A 62 11.69 -11.47 -5.74
C ILE A 62 11.45 -9.98 -6.05
N GLU A 63 11.69 -9.54 -7.28
CA GLU A 63 11.40 -8.16 -7.72
C GLU A 63 9.93 -7.81 -7.54
N ALA A 64 9.01 -8.71 -7.90
CA ALA A 64 7.57 -8.50 -7.69
C ALA A 64 7.20 -8.39 -6.21
N GLN A 65 7.86 -9.17 -5.33
CA GLN A 65 7.65 -9.09 -3.89
C GLN A 65 8.19 -7.79 -3.30
N VAL A 66 9.32 -7.28 -3.79
CA VAL A 66 9.86 -5.98 -3.38
C VAL A 66 8.91 -4.85 -3.78
N HIS A 67 8.39 -4.86 -5.00
CA HIS A 67 7.41 -3.86 -5.41
C HIS A 67 6.11 -3.90 -4.58
N GLU A 68 5.67 -5.08 -4.15
CA GLU A 68 4.52 -5.19 -3.22
C GLU A 68 4.88 -4.64 -1.84
N ALA A 69 6.10 -4.89 -1.35
CA ALA A 69 6.60 -4.34 -0.09
C ALA A 69 6.71 -2.80 -0.14
N GLU A 70 7.11 -2.21 -1.27
CA GLU A 70 7.12 -0.75 -1.48
C GLU A 70 5.73 -0.14 -1.27
N GLU A 71 4.68 -0.74 -1.83
CA GLU A 71 3.30 -0.27 -1.64
C GLU A 71 2.85 -0.37 -0.17
N ILE A 72 3.22 -1.47 0.50
CA ILE A 72 2.91 -1.68 1.93
C ILE A 72 3.60 -0.62 2.78
N VAL A 73 4.89 -0.38 2.58
CA VAL A 73 5.66 0.64 3.32
C VAL A 73 5.10 2.03 3.06
N ALA A 74 4.77 2.37 1.82
CA ALA A 74 4.12 3.64 1.50
C ALA A 74 2.76 3.80 2.20
N ALA A 75 1.98 2.73 2.34
CA ALA A 75 0.73 2.74 3.10
C ALA A 75 0.98 2.92 4.61
N GLN A 76 1.98 2.24 5.18
CA GLN A 76 2.38 2.40 6.57
C GLN A 76 2.84 3.82 6.89
N GLN A 77 3.62 4.44 6.00
CA GLN A 77 4.05 5.84 6.14
C GLN A 77 2.86 6.82 6.12
N ARG A 78 1.88 6.60 5.23
CA ARG A 78 0.64 7.41 5.23
C ARG A 78 -0.14 7.25 6.52
N THR A 79 -0.24 6.03 7.04
CA THR A 79 -0.90 5.74 8.32
C THR A 79 -0.20 6.43 9.48
N ALA A 80 1.13 6.38 9.53
CA ALA A 80 1.94 7.06 10.54
C ALA A 80 1.74 8.60 10.49
N ALA A 81 1.74 9.18 9.29
CA ALA A 81 1.50 10.61 9.13
C ALA A 81 0.08 11.02 9.59
N ALA A 82 -0.93 10.22 9.27
CA ALA A 82 -2.30 10.47 9.71
C ALA A 82 -2.43 10.35 11.25
N ALA A 83 -1.82 9.35 11.86
CA ALA A 83 -1.81 9.19 13.31
C ALA A 83 -1.07 10.35 14.02
N ALA A 84 0.04 10.82 13.46
CA ALA A 84 0.75 11.99 13.98
C ALA A 84 -0.10 13.27 13.93
N ALA A 85 -0.85 13.49 12.85
CA ALA A 85 -1.79 14.59 12.73
C ALA A 85 -2.93 14.50 13.76
N GLN A 86 -3.45 13.32 14.01
CA GLN A 86 -4.47 13.08 15.05
C GLN A 86 -3.91 13.34 16.45
N ALA A 87 -2.69 12.90 16.74
CA ALA A 87 -2.03 13.17 18.02
C ALA A 87 -1.82 14.68 18.22
N GLN A 88 -1.44 15.42 17.17
CA GLN A 88 -1.33 16.88 17.25
C GLN A 88 -2.69 17.53 17.54
N THR A 89 -3.75 17.14 16.84
CA THR A 89 -5.10 17.64 17.08
C THR A 89 -5.58 17.38 18.51
N ALA A 90 -5.27 16.22 19.07
CA ALA A 90 -5.62 15.88 20.45
C ALA A 90 -4.83 16.72 21.46
N ARG A 91 -3.55 17.00 21.20
CA ARG A 91 -2.74 17.94 22.02
C ARG A 91 -3.29 19.36 21.97
N ASP A 92 -3.65 19.85 20.80
CA ASP A 92 -4.23 21.19 20.61
C ASP A 92 -5.56 21.30 21.36
N ALA A 93 -6.40 20.26 21.31
CA ALA A 93 -7.63 20.18 22.09
C ALA A 93 -7.38 20.22 23.60
N LEU A 94 -6.34 19.55 24.09
CA LEU A 94 -5.93 19.61 25.49
C LEU A 94 -5.43 21.03 25.86
N ALA A 95 -4.65 21.67 25.00
CA ALA A 95 -4.07 23.00 25.21
C ALA A 95 -5.16 24.09 25.40
N VAL A 96 -6.34 23.93 24.79
CA VAL A 96 -7.49 24.84 24.99
C VAL A 96 -7.91 24.92 26.46
N HIS A 97 -7.69 23.87 27.25
CA HIS A 97 -8.04 23.83 28.66
C HIS A 97 -6.98 24.41 29.59
N GLU A 98 -5.76 24.70 29.13
CA GLU A 98 -4.67 25.23 29.95
C GLU A 98 -5.04 26.52 30.70
N PRO A 99 -5.69 27.54 30.08
CA PRO A 99 -6.10 28.74 30.80
C PRO A 99 -7.09 28.46 31.93
N GLN A 100 -8.01 27.51 31.72
CA GLN A 100 -9.01 27.12 32.74
C GLN A 100 -8.34 26.41 33.90
N ILE A 101 -7.41 25.51 33.66
CA ILE A 101 -6.62 24.83 34.68
C ILE A 101 -5.83 25.87 35.49
N ARG A 102 -5.18 26.81 34.83
CA ARG A 102 -4.39 27.88 35.48
C ARG A 102 -5.27 28.75 36.36
N ALA A 103 -6.47 29.14 35.89
CA ALA A 103 -7.43 29.91 36.67
C ALA A 103 -7.89 29.15 37.91
N ILE A 104 -8.22 27.84 37.79
CA ILE A 104 -8.61 27.01 38.92
C ILE A 104 -7.48 26.90 39.96
N VAL A 105 -6.24 26.68 39.53
CA VAL A 105 -5.07 26.62 40.40
C VAL A 105 -4.85 27.95 41.11
N GLN A 106 -4.93 29.08 40.41
CA GLN A 106 -4.77 30.40 40.98
C GLN A 106 -5.87 30.74 42.00
N SER A 107 -7.14 30.42 41.69
CA SER A 107 -8.25 30.67 42.63
C SER A 107 -8.11 29.83 43.89
N SER A 108 -7.68 28.58 43.78
CA SER A 108 -7.43 27.68 44.91
C SER A 108 -6.33 28.19 45.87
N PHE A 109 -5.39 28.99 45.40
CA PHE A 109 -4.34 29.61 46.19
C PHE A 109 -4.78 30.92 46.85
N THR A 110 -5.67 31.68 46.22
CA THR A 110 -6.11 33.01 46.68
C THR A 110 -7.35 32.94 47.58
N GLU A 111 -8.21 31.94 47.40
CA GLU A 111 -9.50 31.81 48.07
C GLU A 111 -9.44 30.91 49.33
N LYS A 112 -8.48 31.16 50.23
CA LYS A 112 -8.50 30.49 51.56
C LYS A 112 -9.71 30.86 52.42
N THR A 113 -10.58 31.76 51.99
CA THR A 113 -11.66 32.33 52.77
C THR A 113 -13.08 31.95 52.34
N GLN A 114 -13.25 31.37 51.18
CA GLN A 114 -14.60 30.98 50.70
C GLN A 114 -14.89 29.49 50.96
N SER A 115 -14.94 29.12 52.21
CA SER A 115 -15.48 27.83 52.61
C SER A 115 -16.98 27.95 52.93
N ARG A 116 -17.73 26.85 52.79
CA ARG A 116 -19.14 26.79 53.23
C ARG A 116 -19.29 27.24 54.69
N VAL A 117 -18.28 27.05 55.51
CA VAL A 117 -18.21 27.51 56.91
C VAL A 117 -18.06 29.04 56.98
N ALA A 118 -17.25 29.64 56.11
CA ALA A 118 -17.11 31.08 56.02
C ALA A 118 -18.43 31.74 55.56
N ALA A 119 -19.09 31.19 54.53
CA ALA A 119 -20.40 31.65 54.09
C ALA A 119 -21.44 31.62 55.22
N PHE A 120 -21.46 30.56 56.01
CA PHE A 120 -22.34 30.44 57.15
C PHE A 120 -22.04 31.50 58.26
N LEU A 121 -20.77 31.80 58.48
CA LEU A 121 -20.35 32.77 59.51
C LEU A 121 -20.50 34.24 59.07
N THR A 122 -20.56 34.52 57.76
CA THR A 122 -20.60 35.88 57.24
C THR A 122 -21.96 36.30 56.70
N SER A 123 -22.93 35.38 56.61
CA SER A 123 -24.27 35.65 56.05
C SER A 123 -25.09 36.48 57.00
N GLU A 124 -25.69 37.55 56.52
CA GLU A 124 -26.52 38.46 57.27
C GLU A 124 -27.99 38.03 57.43
N SER A 125 -28.39 37.10 56.53
CA SER A 125 -29.75 36.53 56.48
C SER A 125 -29.74 35.09 56.04
N ALA A 126 -30.83 34.37 56.27
CA ALA A 126 -31.01 33.00 55.70
C ALA A 126 -31.08 32.99 54.17
N GLU A 127 -31.59 34.05 53.57
CA GLU A 127 -31.70 34.17 52.11
C GLU A 127 -30.33 34.41 51.46
N ASP A 128 -29.49 35.26 52.07
CA ASP A 128 -28.11 35.49 51.71
C ASP A 128 -27.27 34.22 51.83
N LEU A 129 -27.43 33.46 52.92
CA LEU A 129 -26.76 32.16 53.09
C LEU A 129 -27.11 31.18 51.95
N VAL A 130 -28.39 31.04 51.58
CA VAL A 130 -28.84 30.15 50.50
C VAL A 130 -28.24 30.59 49.17
N GLN A 131 -28.18 31.89 48.88
CA GLN A 131 -27.63 32.43 47.66
C GLN A 131 -26.10 32.18 47.60
N GLN A 132 -25.38 32.40 48.68
CA GLN A 132 -23.93 32.12 48.75
C GLN A 132 -23.64 30.62 48.60
N MET A 133 -24.41 29.75 49.25
CA MET A 133 -24.25 28.28 49.09
C MET A 133 -24.55 27.84 47.68
N THR A 134 -25.59 28.38 47.04
CA THR A 134 -25.91 28.07 45.62
C THR A 134 -24.77 28.48 44.69
N THR A 135 -24.17 29.65 44.95
CA THR A 135 -23.01 30.11 44.14
C THR A 135 -21.80 29.20 44.31
N LEU A 136 -21.51 28.77 45.54
CA LEU A 136 -20.41 27.82 45.83
C LEU A 136 -20.67 26.45 45.18
N ASP A 137 -21.90 25.97 45.18
CA ASP A 137 -22.27 24.72 44.51
C ASP A 137 -22.13 24.81 42.99
N MET A 138 -22.48 25.94 42.37
CA MET A 138 -22.24 26.20 40.96
C MET A 138 -20.77 26.23 40.59
N ILE A 139 -19.93 26.90 41.44
CA ILE A 139 -18.47 26.93 41.24
C ILE A 139 -17.89 25.53 41.34
N ALA A 140 -18.29 24.76 42.36
CA ALA A 140 -17.82 23.38 42.53
C ALA A 140 -18.22 22.47 41.37
N ALA A 141 -19.47 22.60 40.91
CA ALA A 141 -19.95 21.83 39.75
C ALA A 141 -19.22 22.21 38.49
N HIS A 142 -18.96 23.50 38.23
CA HIS A 142 -18.18 23.98 37.12
C HIS A 142 -16.73 23.46 37.14
N THR A 143 -16.08 23.59 38.31
CA THR A 143 -14.71 23.08 38.53
C THR A 143 -14.61 21.58 38.26
N ASN A 144 -15.54 20.78 38.80
CA ASN A 144 -15.61 19.34 38.53
C ASN A 144 -15.81 19.03 37.07
N SER A 145 -16.64 19.80 36.34
CA SER A 145 -16.85 19.64 34.92
C SER A 145 -15.57 19.88 34.14
N VAL A 146 -14.84 20.96 34.45
CA VAL A 146 -13.55 21.27 33.80
C VAL A 146 -12.52 20.17 34.07
N ILE A 147 -12.39 19.74 35.34
CA ILE A 147 -11.46 18.64 35.69
C ILE A 147 -11.77 17.37 34.89
N THR A 148 -13.05 17.02 34.78
CA THR A 148 -13.46 15.84 34.00
C THR A 148 -13.14 15.98 32.49
N GLN A 149 -13.37 17.17 31.92
CA GLN A 149 -13.06 17.45 30.54
C GLN A 149 -11.55 17.39 30.28
N VAL A 150 -10.75 17.97 31.13
CA VAL A 150 -9.29 17.94 31.08
C VAL A 150 -8.76 16.51 31.17
N ALA A 151 -9.27 15.72 32.12
CA ALA A 151 -8.87 14.33 32.28
C ALA A 151 -9.19 13.52 31.01
N ALA A 152 -10.36 13.72 30.43
CA ALA A 152 -10.75 13.06 29.15
C ALA A 152 -9.88 13.52 27.97
N ALA A 153 -9.61 14.82 27.84
CA ALA A 153 -8.77 15.36 26.78
C ALA A 153 -7.31 14.86 26.90
N ARG A 154 -6.79 14.77 28.14
CA ARG A 154 -5.47 14.22 28.41
C ARG A 154 -5.37 12.75 28.03
N ALA A 155 -6.32 11.94 28.44
CA ALA A 155 -6.35 10.52 28.08
C ALA A 155 -6.42 10.32 26.57
N ALA A 156 -7.22 11.12 25.86
CA ALA A 156 -7.30 11.08 24.41
C ALA A 156 -5.97 11.48 23.72
N ALA A 157 -5.28 12.50 24.27
CA ALA A 157 -3.98 12.92 23.75
C ALA A 157 -2.89 11.85 23.98
N GLU A 158 -2.87 11.21 25.13
CA GLU A 158 -1.94 10.12 25.45
C GLU A 158 -2.19 8.89 24.57
N GLU A 159 -3.44 8.50 24.34
CA GLU A 159 -3.81 7.40 23.43
C GLU A 159 -3.44 7.69 21.98
N ALA A 160 -3.75 8.90 21.50
CA ALA A 160 -3.41 9.31 20.15
C ALA A 160 -1.89 9.35 19.94
N GLN A 161 -1.12 9.79 20.93
CA GLN A 161 0.34 9.79 20.89
C GLN A 161 0.90 8.37 20.84
N ALA A 162 0.42 7.47 21.67
CA ALA A 162 0.86 6.07 21.67
C ALA A 162 0.57 5.39 20.31
N THR A 163 -0.58 5.69 19.72
CA THR A 163 -0.95 5.21 18.37
C THR A 163 0.00 5.75 17.30
N ALA A 164 0.36 7.04 17.38
CA ALA A 164 1.29 7.65 16.43
C ALA A 164 2.69 7.04 16.56
N ASP A 165 3.18 6.85 17.77
CA ASP A 165 4.50 6.26 18.04
C ASP A 165 4.57 4.81 17.50
N GLN A 166 3.53 4.02 17.73
CA GLN A 166 3.43 2.66 17.22
C GLN A 166 3.39 2.62 15.68
N ALA A 167 2.63 3.50 15.06
CA ALA A 167 2.55 3.58 13.60
C ALA A 167 3.90 4.02 12.99
N ALA A 168 4.58 4.98 13.61
CA ALA A 168 5.90 5.42 13.18
C ALA A 168 6.95 4.30 13.29
N ALA A 169 6.96 3.57 14.40
CA ALA A 169 7.86 2.42 14.58
C ALA A 169 7.62 1.34 13.52
N THR A 170 6.36 1.04 13.22
CA THR A 170 5.99 0.06 12.18
C THR A 170 6.47 0.51 10.80
N ALA A 171 6.26 1.77 10.45
CA ALA A 171 6.71 2.33 9.16
C ALA A 171 8.23 2.32 9.03
N GLN A 172 8.95 2.63 10.11
CA GLN A 172 10.42 2.62 10.12
C GLN A 172 10.99 1.20 9.99
N ALA A 173 10.39 0.23 10.68
CA ALA A 173 10.79 -1.18 10.55
C ALA A 173 10.55 -1.69 9.11
N GLY A 174 9.40 -1.36 8.53
CA GLY A 174 9.08 -1.69 7.14
C GLY A 174 10.09 -1.08 6.15
N LEU A 175 10.48 0.17 6.35
CA LEU A 175 11.46 0.83 5.49
C LEU A 175 12.85 0.16 5.58
N THR A 176 13.29 -0.22 6.77
CA THR A 176 14.56 -0.91 6.96
C THR A 176 14.57 -2.26 6.26
N GLU A 177 13.51 -3.04 6.40
CA GLU A 177 13.37 -4.34 5.73
C GLU A 177 13.33 -4.17 4.21
N LEU A 178 12.59 -3.19 3.69
CA LEU A 178 12.54 -2.89 2.27
C LEU A 178 13.93 -2.55 1.70
N GLN A 179 14.71 -1.76 2.41
CA GLN A 179 16.09 -1.43 2.00
C GLN A 179 16.97 -2.68 1.90
N ALA A 180 16.84 -3.61 2.86
CA ALA A 180 17.58 -4.88 2.82
C ALA A 180 17.13 -5.75 1.62
N GLN A 181 15.85 -5.80 1.32
CA GLN A 181 15.31 -6.52 0.17
C GLN A 181 15.78 -5.92 -1.17
N HIS A 182 15.82 -4.61 -1.30
CA HIS A 182 16.38 -3.93 -2.48
C HIS A 182 17.85 -4.30 -2.69
N ALA A 183 18.67 -4.23 -1.65
CA ALA A 183 20.09 -4.60 -1.74
C ALA A 183 20.29 -6.06 -2.20
N GLU A 184 19.45 -6.97 -1.72
CA GLU A 184 19.50 -8.38 -2.12
C GLU A 184 19.06 -8.57 -3.60
N VAL A 185 18.02 -7.85 -4.05
CA VAL A 185 17.62 -7.88 -5.47
C VAL A 185 18.74 -7.36 -6.36
N GLU A 186 19.33 -6.23 -6.02
CA GLU A 186 20.44 -5.64 -6.78
C GLU A 186 21.63 -6.61 -6.88
N ARG A 187 22.01 -7.24 -5.78
CA ARG A 187 23.06 -8.25 -5.74
C ARG A 187 22.76 -9.43 -6.68
N ARG A 188 21.57 -10.00 -6.61
CA ARG A 188 21.14 -11.12 -7.46
C ARG A 188 21.03 -10.72 -8.91
N ALA A 189 20.53 -9.50 -9.19
CA ALA A 189 20.46 -8.99 -10.54
C ALA A 189 21.85 -8.80 -11.17
N ALA A 190 22.83 -8.32 -10.38
CA ALA A 190 24.21 -8.19 -10.82
C ALA A 190 24.86 -9.56 -11.09
N GLU A 191 24.64 -10.53 -10.21
CA GLU A 191 25.12 -11.90 -10.40
C GLU A 191 24.50 -12.55 -11.65
N TYR A 192 23.18 -12.42 -11.83
CA TYR A 192 22.51 -12.91 -13.03
C TYR A 192 23.07 -12.28 -14.31
N ARG A 193 23.26 -10.95 -14.35
CA ARG A 193 23.83 -10.25 -15.49
C ARG A 193 25.22 -10.77 -15.81
N SER A 194 26.09 -10.84 -14.80
CA SER A 194 27.46 -11.33 -14.98
C SER A 194 27.49 -12.73 -15.59
N ASN A 195 26.62 -13.63 -15.12
CA ASN A 195 26.54 -14.98 -15.64
C ASN A 195 25.93 -15.01 -17.05
N TYR A 196 24.91 -14.19 -17.33
CA TYR A 196 24.28 -14.08 -18.65
C TYR A 196 25.24 -13.53 -19.70
N ASP A 197 26.03 -12.51 -19.37
CA ASP A 197 26.99 -11.86 -20.28
C ASP A 197 28.16 -12.78 -20.67
N GLN A 198 28.42 -13.83 -19.86
CA GLN A 198 29.42 -14.85 -20.18
C GLN A 198 28.92 -15.91 -21.18
N LEU A 199 27.59 -15.97 -21.40
CA LEU A 199 27.01 -16.90 -22.37
C LEU A 199 27.28 -16.44 -23.79
N SER A 200 27.44 -17.41 -24.71
CA SER A 200 27.46 -17.14 -26.17
C SER A 200 26.10 -16.61 -26.63
N ALA A 201 26.08 -15.93 -27.77
CA ALA A 201 24.83 -15.40 -28.35
C ALA A 201 23.76 -16.49 -28.55
N ALA A 202 24.16 -17.70 -28.95
CA ALA A 202 23.22 -18.82 -29.09
C ALA A 202 22.64 -19.32 -27.77
N GLU A 203 23.43 -19.29 -26.69
CA GLU A 203 22.97 -19.62 -25.36
C GLU A 203 22.04 -18.53 -24.77
N GLN A 204 22.38 -17.26 -24.97
CA GLN A 204 21.54 -16.13 -24.61
C GLN A 204 20.18 -16.18 -25.30
N ASP A 205 20.13 -16.48 -26.60
CA ASP A 205 18.87 -16.64 -27.35
C ASP A 205 18.06 -17.83 -26.83
N ARG A 206 18.73 -18.93 -26.49
CA ARG A 206 18.08 -20.09 -25.84
C ARG A 206 17.50 -19.78 -24.49
N VAL A 207 18.23 -19.06 -23.63
CA VAL A 207 17.74 -18.58 -22.32
C VAL A 207 16.54 -17.65 -22.53
N SER A 208 16.63 -16.69 -23.43
CA SER A 208 15.55 -15.77 -23.77
C SER A 208 14.29 -16.52 -24.21
N THR A 209 14.44 -17.52 -25.08
CA THR A 209 13.32 -18.36 -25.54
C THR A 209 12.69 -19.17 -24.40
N LEU A 210 13.48 -19.72 -23.50
CA LEU A 210 12.98 -20.48 -22.34
C LEU A 210 12.23 -19.61 -21.34
N VAL A 211 12.65 -18.34 -21.16
CA VAL A 211 12.09 -17.42 -20.17
C VAL A 211 10.91 -16.63 -20.71
N ALA A 212 11.02 -16.08 -21.91
CA ALA A 212 10.02 -15.17 -22.49
C ALA A 212 9.14 -15.85 -23.55
N GLY A 213 9.49 -17.04 -23.96
CA GLY A 213 8.88 -17.73 -25.10
C GLY A 213 9.53 -17.32 -26.44
N PRO A 214 9.25 -18.08 -27.51
CA PRO A 214 9.72 -17.76 -28.87
C PRO A 214 9.19 -16.39 -29.29
N LYS A 215 10.07 -15.55 -29.80
CA LYS A 215 9.69 -14.24 -30.37
C LYS A 215 8.81 -14.43 -31.59
N LEU A 216 7.69 -13.76 -31.63
CA LEU A 216 6.79 -13.67 -32.79
C LEU A 216 7.01 -12.34 -33.52
N ALA A 217 6.55 -12.27 -34.75
CA ALA A 217 6.53 -11.03 -35.51
C ALA A 217 5.66 -9.99 -34.76
N THR A 218 6.11 -8.76 -34.74
CA THR A 218 5.34 -7.66 -34.13
C THR A 218 4.27 -7.22 -35.13
N PRO A 219 2.97 -7.45 -34.86
CA PRO A 219 1.89 -7.02 -35.74
C PRO A 219 1.69 -5.51 -35.67
N SER A 220 1.11 -4.91 -36.69
CA SER A 220 0.54 -3.58 -36.59
C SER A 220 -0.81 -3.62 -35.84
N VAL A 221 -1.20 -2.53 -35.20
CA VAL A 221 -2.51 -2.47 -34.50
C VAL A 221 -3.68 -2.70 -35.44
N ALA A 222 -3.53 -2.32 -36.71
CA ALA A 222 -4.56 -2.50 -37.73
C ALA A 222 -4.82 -3.98 -38.12
N GLU A 223 -3.85 -4.85 -37.87
CA GLU A 223 -3.97 -6.29 -38.10
C GLU A 223 -4.60 -7.04 -36.91
N LEU A 224 -4.80 -6.38 -35.76
CA LEU A 224 -5.29 -7.00 -34.56
C LEU A 224 -6.81 -6.89 -34.44
N PRO A 225 -7.49 -7.88 -33.85
CA PRO A 225 -8.94 -7.88 -33.65
C PRO A 225 -9.36 -6.94 -32.48
N VAL A 226 -8.98 -5.67 -32.56
CA VAL A 226 -9.28 -4.65 -31.56
C VAL A 226 -10.05 -3.48 -32.18
N ALA A 227 -11.05 -2.96 -31.46
CA ALA A 227 -11.84 -1.83 -31.96
C ALA A 227 -10.98 -0.57 -32.06
N SER A 228 -10.91 0.03 -33.24
CA SER A 228 -10.16 1.27 -33.48
C SER A 228 -10.62 2.38 -32.54
N GLY A 229 -9.68 3.16 -32.00
CA GLY A 229 -9.96 4.27 -31.07
C GLY A 229 -10.36 3.84 -29.65
N SER A 230 -10.40 2.54 -29.38
CA SER A 230 -10.64 2.07 -28.01
C SER A 230 -9.42 2.29 -27.11
N PRO A 231 -9.61 2.39 -25.77
CA PRO A 231 -8.49 2.41 -24.84
C PRO A 231 -7.55 1.20 -24.99
N ALA A 232 -8.11 0.03 -25.29
CA ALA A 232 -7.33 -1.18 -25.57
C ALA A 232 -6.43 -1.00 -26.82
N ALA A 233 -6.96 -0.46 -27.92
CA ALA A 233 -6.18 -0.20 -29.12
C ALA A 233 -5.04 0.80 -28.85
N THR A 234 -5.31 1.85 -28.09
CA THR A 234 -4.30 2.84 -27.68
C THR A 234 -3.21 2.18 -26.84
N ALA A 235 -3.58 1.44 -25.81
CA ALA A 235 -2.62 0.75 -24.93
C ALA A 235 -1.78 -0.26 -25.70
N ILE A 236 -2.39 -1.06 -26.60
CA ILE A 236 -1.69 -2.01 -27.45
C ILE A 236 -0.71 -1.28 -28.37
N GLY A 237 -1.13 -0.20 -29.04
CA GLY A 237 -0.27 0.58 -29.93
C GLY A 237 0.95 1.15 -29.22
N ILE A 238 0.77 1.68 -28.03
CA ILE A 238 1.87 2.17 -27.17
C ILE A 238 2.81 1.02 -26.79
N ALA A 239 2.29 -0.10 -26.31
CA ALA A 239 3.10 -1.25 -25.92
C ALA A 239 3.91 -1.83 -27.09
N LEU A 240 3.28 -1.97 -28.26
CA LEU A 240 3.96 -2.45 -29.49
C LEU A 240 5.07 -1.48 -29.94
N SER A 241 4.88 -0.17 -29.79
CA SER A 241 5.91 0.83 -30.12
C SER A 241 7.16 0.71 -29.24
N LYS A 242 7.07 0.00 -28.11
CA LYS A 242 8.16 -0.23 -27.16
C LYS A 242 8.85 -1.58 -27.35
N VAL A 243 8.43 -2.41 -28.30
CA VAL A 243 9.10 -3.67 -28.62
C VAL A 243 10.57 -3.40 -28.96
N GLY A 244 11.48 -4.19 -28.38
CA GLY A 244 12.93 -3.99 -28.47
C GLY A 244 13.54 -3.17 -27.33
N SER A 245 12.75 -2.42 -26.54
CA SER A 245 13.25 -1.72 -25.36
C SER A 245 13.81 -2.70 -24.32
N PRO A 246 14.84 -2.30 -23.55
CA PRO A 246 15.42 -3.18 -22.55
C PRO A 246 14.50 -3.36 -21.34
N TYR A 247 14.58 -4.55 -20.73
CA TYR A 247 14.03 -4.78 -19.41
C TYR A 247 14.88 -4.11 -18.32
N ARG A 248 14.24 -3.46 -17.37
CA ARG A 248 14.85 -2.98 -16.13
C ARG A 248 13.84 -3.06 -15.01
N SER A 249 14.20 -3.73 -13.90
CA SER A 249 13.38 -3.79 -12.70
C SER A 249 13.04 -2.39 -12.19
N GLY A 250 11.80 -2.18 -11.78
CA GLY A 250 11.30 -0.89 -11.29
C GLY A 250 11.04 0.16 -12.39
N ALA A 251 11.41 -0.08 -13.64
CA ALA A 251 11.27 0.91 -14.70
C ALA A 251 9.84 0.96 -15.28
N THR A 252 9.35 2.21 -15.46
CA THR A 252 8.00 2.51 -15.97
C THR A 252 8.02 3.26 -17.31
N GLY A 253 9.18 3.24 -18.01
CA GLY A 253 9.37 3.91 -19.30
C GLY A 253 10.02 5.30 -19.18
N PRO A 254 10.20 6.00 -20.31
CA PRO A 254 9.86 5.60 -21.68
C PRO A 254 10.87 4.66 -22.37
N ASP A 255 12.10 4.53 -21.81
CA ASP A 255 13.24 3.88 -22.48
C ASP A 255 13.50 2.44 -22.01
N ALA A 256 13.01 2.09 -20.82
CA ALA A 256 13.11 0.76 -20.23
C ALA A 256 11.85 0.45 -19.42
N PHE A 257 11.54 -0.82 -19.26
CA PHE A 257 10.32 -1.25 -18.59
C PHE A 257 10.55 -2.53 -17.77
N ASP A 258 9.83 -2.65 -16.65
CA ASP A 258 9.46 -3.96 -16.11
C ASP A 258 8.05 -4.37 -16.60
N CYS A 259 7.59 -5.55 -16.21
CA CYS A 259 6.33 -6.11 -16.70
C CYS A 259 5.11 -5.21 -16.39
N SER A 260 4.94 -4.81 -15.15
CA SER A 260 3.82 -3.97 -14.71
C SER A 260 4.02 -2.49 -15.07
N GLY A 261 5.26 -2.05 -15.21
CA GLY A 261 5.61 -0.72 -15.72
C GLY A 261 5.21 -0.54 -17.19
N LEU A 262 5.42 -1.55 -18.02
CA LEU A 262 4.98 -1.53 -19.43
C LEU A 262 3.46 -1.41 -19.53
N THR A 263 2.71 -2.24 -18.79
CA THR A 263 1.25 -2.21 -18.82
C THR A 263 0.70 -0.89 -18.27
N SER A 264 1.27 -0.38 -17.15
CA SER A 264 0.89 0.91 -16.59
C SER A 264 1.16 2.07 -17.54
N TYR A 265 2.33 2.08 -18.20
CA TYR A 265 2.69 3.09 -19.18
C TYR A 265 1.75 3.09 -20.37
N ALA A 266 1.44 1.91 -20.90
CA ALA A 266 0.55 1.74 -22.04
C ALA A 266 -0.88 2.20 -21.74
N TYR A 267 -1.42 1.83 -20.57
CA TYR A 267 -2.76 2.20 -20.17
C TYR A 267 -2.88 3.65 -19.71
N ALA A 268 -1.83 4.25 -19.16
CA ALA A 268 -1.81 5.69 -18.84
C ALA A 268 -2.01 6.54 -20.10
N ALA A 269 -1.42 6.14 -21.24
CA ALA A 269 -1.66 6.81 -22.52
C ALA A 269 -3.10 6.65 -23.04
N ALA A 270 -3.81 5.63 -22.57
CA ALA A 270 -5.24 5.42 -22.83
C ALA A 270 -6.16 6.07 -21.79
N GLY A 271 -5.62 6.83 -20.83
CA GLY A 271 -6.36 7.51 -19.77
C GLY A 271 -6.75 6.59 -18.60
N ILE A 272 -6.23 5.38 -18.51
CA ILE A 272 -6.53 4.41 -17.44
C ILE A 272 -5.30 4.26 -16.55
N THR A 273 -5.47 4.55 -15.26
CA THR A 273 -4.41 4.38 -14.26
C THR A 273 -4.45 2.95 -13.70
N LEU A 274 -3.35 2.22 -13.87
CA LEU A 274 -3.18 0.89 -13.28
C LEU A 274 -2.36 0.96 -11.98
N PRO A 275 -2.58 0.03 -11.02
CA PRO A 275 -1.66 -0.17 -9.90
C PRO A 275 -0.23 -0.43 -10.38
N ARG A 276 0.76 -0.07 -9.54
CA ARG A 276 2.17 -0.22 -9.91
C ARG A 276 2.59 -1.69 -10.04
N THR A 277 2.05 -2.58 -9.23
CA THR A 277 2.49 -3.97 -9.13
C THR A 277 1.63 -4.92 -9.97
N SER A 278 2.22 -6.02 -10.44
CA SER A 278 1.48 -7.09 -11.12
C SER A 278 0.40 -7.71 -10.21
N SER A 279 0.69 -7.85 -8.90
CA SER A 279 -0.28 -8.30 -7.89
C SER A 279 -1.44 -7.31 -7.75
N GLY A 280 -1.17 -6.00 -7.72
CA GLY A 280 -2.20 -4.95 -7.69
C GLY A 280 -3.07 -4.97 -8.95
N GLN A 281 -2.44 -5.04 -10.13
CA GLN A 281 -3.15 -5.12 -11.42
C GLN A 281 -4.03 -6.37 -11.52
N SER A 282 -3.63 -7.49 -10.95
CA SER A 282 -4.40 -8.74 -10.96
C SER A 282 -5.72 -8.68 -10.18
N LYS A 283 -5.90 -7.65 -9.36
CA LYS A 283 -7.09 -7.44 -8.50
C LYS A 283 -8.08 -6.42 -9.09
N MET A 284 -7.82 -5.88 -10.27
CA MET A 284 -8.64 -4.82 -10.88
C MET A 284 -9.99 -5.27 -11.42
N GLY A 285 -10.27 -6.55 -11.48
CA GLY A 285 -11.53 -7.06 -12.00
C GLY A 285 -11.66 -8.58 -11.85
N PRO A 286 -12.73 -9.15 -12.40
CA PRO A 286 -12.95 -10.59 -12.38
C PRO A 286 -11.86 -11.31 -13.19
N GLN A 287 -11.52 -12.52 -12.73
CA GLN A 287 -10.57 -13.37 -13.44
C GLN A 287 -11.21 -13.94 -14.70
N LEU A 288 -10.49 -13.84 -15.80
CA LEU A 288 -10.87 -14.34 -17.11
C LEU A 288 -10.07 -15.61 -17.41
N SER A 289 -10.75 -16.62 -17.93
CA SER A 289 -10.12 -17.82 -18.47
C SER A 289 -9.40 -17.49 -19.80
N ARG A 290 -8.58 -18.44 -20.27
CA ARG A 290 -7.85 -18.30 -21.56
C ARG A 290 -8.78 -18.03 -22.75
N SER A 291 -9.96 -18.63 -22.77
CA SER A 291 -10.95 -18.49 -23.87
C SER A 291 -11.75 -17.17 -23.83
N GLU A 292 -11.76 -16.48 -22.69
CA GLU A 292 -12.46 -15.20 -22.51
C GLU A 292 -11.59 -13.98 -22.81
N LEU A 293 -10.29 -14.21 -23.06
CA LEU A 293 -9.35 -13.12 -23.33
C LEU A 293 -9.72 -12.35 -24.59
N ARG A 294 -9.65 -11.03 -24.48
CA ARG A 294 -9.84 -10.08 -25.58
C ARG A 294 -8.62 -9.14 -25.65
N PRO A 295 -8.29 -8.60 -26.84
CA PRO A 295 -7.24 -7.59 -26.95
C PRO A 295 -7.40 -6.46 -25.95
N GLY A 296 -6.34 -6.14 -25.21
CA GLY A 296 -6.33 -5.20 -24.10
C GLY A 296 -6.39 -5.85 -22.72
N ASP A 297 -6.77 -7.11 -22.59
CA ASP A 297 -6.76 -7.78 -21.29
C ASP A 297 -5.32 -7.92 -20.77
N LEU A 298 -5.15 -7.78 -19.46
CA LEU A 298 -3.91 -8.11 -18.76
C LEU A 298 -3.89 -9.59 -18.45
N VAL A 299 -2.77 -10.24 -18.70
CA VAL A 299 -2.59 -11.68 -18.50
C VAL A 299 -1.55 -11.89 -17.41
N PHE A 300 -1.87 -12.75 -16.44
CA PHE A 300 -1.06 -12.97 -15.25
C PHE A 300 -0.49 -14.37 -15.18
N TYR A 301 0.75 -14.44 -14.69
CA TYR A 301 1.53 -15.66 -14.64
C TYR A 301 2.08 -15.94 -13.26
N TYR A 302 2.25 -17.24 -12.96
CA TYR A 302 2.84 -17.80 -11.75
C TYR A 302 1.97 -17.69 -10.48
N SER A 303 2.39 -18.35 -9.43
CA SER A 303 1.77 -18.30 -8.09
C SER A 303 2.90 -18.33 -7.04
N PRO A 304 3.10 -17.25 -6.29
CA PRO A 304 2.37 -15.98 -6.35
C PRO A 304 2.50 -15.28 -7.70
N ILE A 305 1.55 -14.35 -8.00
CA ILE A 305 1.59 -13.55 -9.23
C ILE A 305 2.85 -12.70 -9.23
N SER A 306 3.72 -12.93 -10.22
CA SER A 306 5.00 -12.22 -10.34
C SER A 306 5.26 -11.67 -11.75
N HIS A 307 4.36 -11.93 -12.71
CA HIS A 307 4.48 -11.40 -14.05
C HIS A 307 3.12 -11.05 -14.63
N VAL A 308 3.10 -9.97 -15.42
CA VAL A 308 1.96 -9.50 -16.19
C VAL A 308 2.36 -9.19 -17.63
N ALA A 309 1.46 -9.43 -18.56
CA ALA A 309 1.61 -9.12 -19.98
C ALA A 309 0.32 -8.47 -20.51
N LEU A 310 0.43 -7.74 -21.62
CA LEU A 310 -0.73 -7.21 -22.34
C LEU A 310 -1.12 -8.16 -23.46
N TYR A 311 -2.34 -8.69 -23.41
CA TYR A 311 -2.87 -9.52 -24.49
C TYR A 311 -3.27 -8.66 -25.67
N ILE A 312 -2.75 -9.00 -26.86
CA ILE A 312 -2.96 -8.22 -28.06
C ILE A 312 -3.89 -8.90 -29.10
N GLY A 313 -4.40 -10.09 -28.78
CA GLY A 313 -5.23 -10.88 -29.70
C GLY A 313 -4.47 -12.06 -30.31
N ASP A 314 -5.19 -12.95 -30.98
CA ASP A 314 -4.66 -14.08 -31.73
C ASP A 314 -3.66 -14.97 -30.99
N GLY A 315 -3.88 -15.10 -29.66
CA GLY A 315 -2.98 -15.87 -28.80
C GLY A 315 -1.64 -15.19 -28.50
N MET A 316 -1.50 -13.90 -28.79
CA MET A 316 -0.27 -13.14 -28.62
C MET A 316 -0.33 -12.19 -27.42
N ILE A 317 0.83 -11.99 -26.79
CA ILE A 317 1.06 -10.98 -25.76
C ILE A 317 2.27 -10.12 -26.09
N VAL A 318 2.29 -8.89 -25.59
CA VAL A 318 3.49 -8.06 -25.52
C VAL A 318 3.89 -7.90 -24.06
N HIS A 319 5.17 -8.10 -23.75
CA HIS A 319 5.65 -8.06 -22.38
C HIS A 319 7.12 -7.66 -22.22
N ALA A 320 7.45 -7.16 -21.02
CA ALA A 320 8.81 -6.99 -20.51
C ALA A 320 9.09 -8.12 -19.53
N ARG A 321 9.99 -9.05 -19.86
CA ARG A 321 10.06 -10.32 -19.11
C ARG A 321 11.12 -10.35 -18.02
N THR A 322 12.38 -10.11 -18.36
CA THR A 322 13.52 -10.15 -17.43
C THR A 322 14.78 -9.56 -18.09
N TYR A 323 15.85 -9.45 -17.33
CA TYR A 323 17.16 -9.02 -17.84
C TYR A 323 17.63 -9.89 -19.03
N GLY A 324 18.28 -9.24 -20.00
CA GLY A 324 18.76 -9.91 -21.21
C GLY A 324 17.67 -10.24 -22.24
N THR A 325 16.38 -10.04 -21.90
CA THR A 325 15.27 -10.25 -22.82
C THR A 325 14.62 -8.90 -23.16
N PRO A 326 14.88 -8.30 -24.32
CA PRO A 326 14.16 -7.11 -24.76
C PRO A 326 12.66 -7.35 -24.84
N LEU A 327 11.86 -6.29 -24.68
CA LEU A 327 10.41 -6.35 -24.84
C LEU A 327 10.08 -7.01 -26.19
N SER A 328 9.19 -7.96 -26.18
CA SER A 328 8.87 -8.77 -27.35
C SER A 328 7.40 -9.17 -27.37
N VAL A 329 6.94 -9.53 -28.57
CA VAL A 329 5.69 -10.24 -28.77
C VAL A 329 5.98 -11.74 -28.73
N THR A 330 5.18 -12.47 -27.90
CA THR A 330 5.30 -13.92 -27.73
C THR A 330 3.92 -14.55 -27.60
N SER A 331 3.86 -15.90 -27.51
CA SER A 331 2.59 -16.59 -27.25
C SER A 331 2.10 -16.33 -25.82
N VAL A 332 0.79 -16.18 -25.64
CA VAL A 332 0.16 -16.16 -24.32
C VAL A 332 0.24 -17.54 -23.63
N ASP A 333 0.37 -18.62 -24.40
CA ASP A 333 0.44 -19.99 -23.90
C ASP A 333 1.87 -20.36 -23.44
N GLN A 334 2.47 -19.48 -22.63
CA GLN A 334 3.71 -19.76 -21.92
C GLN A 334 3.41 -20.51 -20.61
N GLY A 335 4.42 -21.22 -20.09
CA GLY A 335 4.33 -21.85 -18.80
C GLY A 335 3.99 -20.84 -17.69
N GLY A 336 3.11 -21.24 -16.78
CA GLY A 336 2.72 -20.41 -15.62
C GLY A 336 1.50 -19.50 -15.81
N PHE A 337 0.81 -19.54 -16.95
CA PHE A 337 -0.47 -18.82 -17.13
C PHE A 337 -1.44 -19.13 -16.01
N ARG A 338 -2.11 -18.11 -15.48
CA ARG A 338 -3.09 -18.21 -14.40
C ARG A 338 -4.48 -17.75 -14.83
N PHE A 339 -4.61 -16.51 -15.23
CA PHE A 339 -5.87 -15.89 -15.65
C PHE A 339 -5.60 -14.55 -16.32
N GLY A 340 -6.62 -13.97 -16.95
CA GLY A 340 -6.62 -12.59 -17.39
C GLY A 340 -7.49 -11.69 -16.51
N VAL A 341 -7.29 -10.37 -16.64
CA VAL A 341 -8.18 -9.34 -16.07
C VAL A 341 -8.39 -8.27 -17.13
N ARG A 342 -9.62 -7.78 -17.25
CA ARG A 342 -9.95 -6.66 -18.14
C ARG A 342 -9.92 -5.35 -17.36
N PRO A 343 -8.97 -4.44 -17.66
CA PRO A 343 -8.97 -3.12 -17.07
C PRO A 343 -10.22 -2.36 -17.51
N THR A 344 -10.95 -1.84 -16.54
CA THR A 344 -12.07 -0.92 -16.76
C THR A 344 -11.68 0.43 -16.21
N GLY A 345 -11.83 1.50 -17.00
CA GLY A 345 -11.63 2.87 -16.59
C GLY A 345 -12.78 3.37 -15.73
#